data_ae1b57d726d7c1e4fe50dccce066d633
#
_entry.id   ae1b57d726d7c1e4fe50dccce066d633
#
_cell.length_a   1.000
_cell.length_b   1.000
_cell.length_c   1.000
_cell.angle_alpha   90.00
_cell.angle_beta   90.00
_cell.angle_gamma   90.00
#
_symmetry.space_group_name_H-M   'P 1'
#
loop_
_entity.id
_entity.type
_entity.pdbx_description
1 polymer ?
#
loop_
_entity_poly.entity_id
_entity_poly.type
_entity_poly.pdbx_seq_one_letter_code
_entity_poly.pdbx_strand_id
1 'polypeptide(L)'
;MTNKLTLFDKVWDSHVIKKIPDGPDVLFIDRHLVHEVTSPVAFKGMKNRNVRVLFPEKTFATADHNTPTINQHLPVKDALSANQLQTLENNTKEHQIPYWGLGHEKNGIVHVIGHKN
;
A
#
# COMPACT_ATOMS: atom_id res chain seq x y z
N MET A 1 -21.13 -13.48 32.05
CA MET A 1 -20.93 -12.12 31.54
C MET A 1 -20.30 -12.20 30.14
N THR A 2 -20.99 -11.73 29.16
CA THR A 2 -20.42 -11.59 27.84
C THR A 2 -19.37 -10.47 27.89
N ASN A 3 -18.09 -10.81 27.74
CA ASN A 3 -17.03 -9.82 27.58
C ASN A 3 -17.33 -8.97 26.34
N LYS A 4 -17.69 -7.72 26.56
CA LYS A 4 -17.93 -6.77 25.47
C LYS A 4 -16.60 -6.43 24.85
N LEU A 5 -16.35 -6.94 23.65
CA LEU A 5 -15.15 -6.62 22.88
C LEU A 5 -15.24 -5.20 22.32
N THR A 6 -14.12 -4.48 22.34
CA THR A 6 -13.96 -3.21 21.63
C THR A 6 -13.94 -3.43 20.12
N LEU A 7 -14.08 -2.37 19.34
CA LEU A 7 -13.88 -2.46 17.89
C LEU A 7 -12.48 -2.98 17.54
N PHE A 8 -11.47 -2.51 18.28
CA PHE A 8 -10.09 -2.99 18.12
C PHE A 8 -10.01 -4.50 18.32
N ASP A 9 -10.56 -5.03 19.43
CA ASP A 9 -10.51 -6.47 19.71
C ASP A 9 -11.17 -7.29 18.61
N LYS A 10 -12.31 -6.82 18.11
CA LYS A 10 -13.05 -7.51 17.04
C LYS A 10 -12.25 -7.57 15.73
N VAL A 11 -11.63 -6.45 15.34
CA VAL A 11 -10.79 -6.38 14.13
C VAL A 11 -9.53 -7.21 14.33
N TRP A 12 -8.85 -7.06 15.44
CA TRP A 12 -7.64 -7.80 15.77
C TRP A 12 -7.87 -9.30 15.72
N ASP A 13 -8.81 -9.80 16.49
CA ASP A 13 -9.10 -11.24 16.61
C ASP A 13 -9.51 -11.86 15.27
N SER A 14 -10.22 -11.11 14.42
CA SER A 14 -10.62 -11.58 13.09
C SER A 14 -9.43 -11.73 12.12
N HIS A 15 -8.30 -11.09 12.40
CA HIS A 15 -7.11 -11.12 11.56
C HIS A 15 -5.98 -12.01 12.11
N VAL A 16 -6.10 -12.48 13.35
CA VAL A 16 -5.09 -13.34 13.96
C VAL A 16 -5.07 -14.71 13.29
N ILE A 17 -3.93 -15.08 12.70
CA ILE A 17 -3.68 -16.40 12.14
C ILE A 17 -3.09 -17.34 13.20
N LYS A 18 -2.19 -16.81 14.02
CA LYS A 18 -1.47 -17.58 15.02
C LYS A 18 -1.08 -16.70 16.20
N LYS A 19 -1.30 -17.20 17.39
CA LYS A 19 -0.77 -16.62 18.64
C LYS A 19 0.54 -17.32 18.99
N ILE A 20 1.61 -16.55 19.19
CA ILE A 20 2.89 -17.09 19.60
C ILE A 20 2.98 -16.95 21.12
N PRO A 21 3.16 -18.06 21.87
CA PRO A 21 3.34 -17.98 23.32
C PRO A 21 4.50 -17.05 23.68
N ASP A 22 4.25 -16.10 24.58
CA ASP A 22 5.23 -15.09 25.02
C ASP A 22 5.81 -14.22 23.87
N GLY A 23 5.10 -14.14 22.75
CA GLY A 23 5.51 -13.40 21.56
C GLY A 23 4.35 -12.63 20.90
N PRO A 24 4.60 -11.99 19.77
CA PRO A 24 3.58 -11.25 19.05
C PRO A 24 2.59 -12.17 18.33
N ASP A 25 1.38 -11.68 18.11
CA ASP A 25 0.40 -12.34 17.24
C ASP A 25 0.83 -12.22 15.77
N VAL A 26 0.56 -13.28 15.00
CA VAL A 26 0.72 -13.26 13.54
C VAL A 26 -0.63 -12.87 12.92
N LEU A 27 -0.66 -11.77 12.19
CA LEU A 27 -1.86 -11.24 11.56
C LEU A 27 -1.85 -11.49 10.05
N PHE A 28 -3.02 -11.78 9.50
CA PHE A 28 -3.25 -11.73 8.07
C PHE A 28 -3.56 -10.29 7.66
N ILE A 29 -2.84 -9.76 6.67
CA ILE A 29 -3.08 -8.45 6.09
C ILE A 29 -3.95 -8.63 4.85
N ASP A 30 -5.22 -8.28 4.95
CA ASP A 30 -6.22 -8.47 3.90
C ASP A 30 -6.34 -7.29 2.93
N ARG A 31 -5.71 -6.16 3.26
CA ARG A 31 -5.62 -4.99 2.37
C ARG A 31 -4.34 -4.22 2.65
N HIS A 32 -3.53 -4.03 1.62
CA HIS A 32 -2.26 -3.32 1.69
C HIS A 32 -2.28 -2.11 0.76
N LEU A 33 -2.07 -0.93 1.32
CA LEU A 33 -2.00 0.32 0.59
C LEU A 33 -0.54 0.77 0.46
N VAL A 34 -0.12 1.10 -0.75
CA VAL A 34 1.27 1.37 -1.10
C VAL A 34 1.38 2.75 -1.77
N HIS A 35 2.41 3.50 -1.44
CA HIS A 35 2.73 4.77 -2.08
C HIS A 35 4.21 4.84 -2.51
N GLU A 36 4.58 5.92 -3.21
CA GLU A 36 5.86 6.04 -3.92
C GLU A 36 7.08 6.27 -3.02
N VAL A 37 6.92 6.74 -1.80
CA VAL A 37 8.07 7.17 -0.97
C VAL A 37 8.78 5.99 -0.31
N THR A 38 8.07 5.11 0.35
CA THR A 38 8.66 4.01 1.14
C THR A 38 8.71 2.67 0.39
N SER A 39 7.83 2.47 -0.58
CA SER A 39 7.72 1.22 -1.30
C SER A 39 8.94 0.82 -2.16
N PRO A 40 9.74 1.75 -2.73
CA PRO A 40 10.90 1.36 -3.54
C PRO A 40 11.89 0.47 -2.80
N VAL A 41 12.13 0.73 -1.52
CA VAL A 41 13.04 -0.08 -0.68
C VAL A 41 12.48 -1.49 -0.50
N ALA A 42 11.18 -1.61 -0.25
CA ALA A 42 10.51 -2.90 -0.10
C ALA A 42 10.57 -3.72 -1.40
N PHE A 43 10.22 -3.15 -2.53
CA PHE A 43 10.27 -3.82 -3.83
C PHE A 43 11.69 -4.24 -4.22
N LYS A 44 12.69 -3.38 -3.97
CA LYS A 44 14.10 -3.72 -4.18
C LYS A 44 14.52 -4.92 -3.31
N GLY A 45 14.14 -4.93 -2.04
CA GLY A 45 14.42 -6.04 -1.13
C GLY A 45 13.76 -7.36 -1.59
N MET A 46 12.53 -7.29 -2.08
CA MET A 46 11.82 -8.45 -2.64
C MET A 46 12.52 -8.98 -3.90
N LYS A 47 12.90 -8.08 -4.81
CA LYS A 47 13.63 -8.44 -6.03
C LYS A 47 14.96 -9.13 -5.72
N ASN A 48 15.74 -8.59 -4.78
CA ASN A 48 17.03 -9.18 -4.37
C ASN A 48 16.86 -10.59 -3.76
N ARG A 49 15.73 -10.85 -3.14
CA ARG A 49 15.38 -12.14 -2.54
C ARG A 49 14.60 -13.07 -3.45
N ASN A 50 14.32 -12.63 -4.68
CA ASN A 50 13.49 -13.34 -5.65
C ASN A 50 12.10 -13.72 -5.08
N VAL A 51 11.49 -12.80 -4.35
CA VAL A 51 10.17 -12.97 -3.73
C VAL A 51 9.17 -12.06 -4.43
N ARG A 52 7.95 -12.55 -4.62
CA ARG A 52 6.84 -11.80 -5.24
C ARG A 52 5.83 -11.35 -4.18
N VAL A 53 5.03 -10.34 -4.53
CA VAL A 53 3.84 -9.98 -3.75
C VAL A 53 2.89 -11.17 -3.73
N LEU A 54 2.48 -11.59 -2.53
CA LEU A 54 1.67 -12.79 -2.35
C LEU A 54 0.22 -12.60 -2.81
N PHE A 55 -0.36 -11.43 -2.50
CA PHE A 55 -1.74 -11.08 -2.86
C PHE A 55 -1.81 -9.74 -3.58
N PRO A 56 -1.38 -9.67 -4.86
CA PRO A 56 -1.42 -8.42 -5.61
C PRO A 56 -2.84 -7.87 -5.77
N GLU A 57 -3.85 -8.72 -5.83
CA GLU A 57 -5.27 -8.33 -5.90
C GLU A 57 -5.80 -7.67 -4.61
N LYS A 58 -5.08 -7.80 -3.51
CA LYS A 58 -5.37 -7.17 -2.20
C LYS A 58 -4.43 -6.02 -1.87
N THR A 59 -3.56 -5.67 -2.81
CA THR A 59 -2.59 -4.58 -2.70
C THR A 59 -2.97 -3.50 -3.68
N PHE A 60 -3.02 -2.25 -3.21
CA PHE A 60 -3.42 -1.09 -4.02
C PHE A 60 -2.37 0.00 -3.89
N ALA A 61 -1.96 0.57 -5.00
CA ALA A 61 -0.95 1.62 -5.02
C ALA A 61 -1.53 2.94 -5.52
N THR A 62 -1.12 4.03 -4.91
CA THR A 62 -1.47 5.38 -5.31
C THR A 62 -0.26 6.30 -5.20
N ALA A 63 -0.18 7.28 -6.09
CA ALA A 63 0.72 8.41 -5.93
C ALA A 63 0.13 9.34 -4.87
N ASP A 64 0.82 9.55 -3.77
CA ASP A 64 0.31 10.25 -2.59
C ASP A 64 1.16 11.45 -2.18
N HIS A 65 2.47 11.28 -2.00
CA HIS A 65 3.35 12.29 -1.42
C HIS A 65 3.93 13.27 -2.45
N ASN A 66 4.35 12.77 -3.61
CA ASN A 66 5.04 13.57 -4.65
C ASN A 66 4.05 14.08 -5.71
N THR A 67 2.83 14.39 -5.31
CA THR A 67 1.76 14.78 -6.21
C THR A 67 1.50 16.28 -6.12
N PRO A 68 1.54 17.01 -7.26
CA PRO A 68 1.13 18.41 -7.27
C PRO A 68 -0.37 18.52 -6.98
N THR A 69 -0.76 19.60 -6.31
CA THR A 69 -2.17 19.89 -6.01
C THR A 69 -2.91 20.56 -7.18
N ILE A 70 -2.16 21.10 -8.13
CA ILE A 70 -2.67 21.74 -9.35
C ILE A 70 -1.91 21.23 -10.57
N ASN A 71 -2.55 21.33 -11.73
CA ASN A 71 -1.93 20.98 -13.02
C ASN A 71 -1.36 19.55 -13.06
N GLN A 72 -2.09 18.60 -12.49
CA GLN A 72 -1.65 17.19 -12.43
C GLN A 72 -1.45 16.53 -13.81
N HIS A 73 -1.98 17.14 -14.87
CA HIS A 73 -1.80 16.70 -16.27
C HIS A 73 -0.43 17.06 -16.83
N LEU A 74 0.31 17.96 -16.18
CA LEU A 74 1.66 18.35 -16.59
C LEU A 74 2.73 17.44 -15.99
N PRO A 75 3.88 17.29 -16.64
CA PRO A 75 5.00 16.53 -16.08
C PRO A 75 5.45 17.09 -14.73
N VAL A 76 5.81 16.19 -13.80
CA VAL A 76 6.35 16.58 -12.50
C VAL A 76 7.74 17.17 -12.70
N LYS A 77 7.94 18.42 -12.29
CA LYS A 77 9.17 19.18 -12.53
C LYS A 77 10.34 18.73 -11.65
N ASP A 78 10.07 18.31 -10.42
CA ASP A 78 11.10 17.81 -9.52
C ASP A 78 11.55 16.41 -9.96
N ALA A 79 12.85 16.28 -10.28
CA ALA A 79 13.40 15.04 -10.83
C ALA A 79 13.34 13.87 -9.84
N LEU A 80 13.51 14.10 -8.54
CA LEU A 80 13.44 13.06 -7.53
C LEU A 80 12.01 12.55 -7.38
N SER A 81 11.05 13.48 -7.30
CA SER A 81 9.63 13.15 -7.24
C SER A 81 9.16 12.39 -8.48
N ALA A 82 9.55 12.85 -9.66
CA ALA A 82 9.24 12.18 -10.93
C ALA A 82 9.81 10.75 -10.97
N ASN A 83 11.04 10.56 -10.50
CA ASN A 83 11.68 9.24 -10.45
C ASN A 83 10.97 8.30 -9.46
N GLN A 84 10.55 8.79 -8.29
CA GLN A 84 9.81 7.98 -7.32
C GLN A 84 8.45 7.54 -7.86
N LEU A 85 7.72 8.43 -8.52
CA LEU A 85 6.45 8.12 -9.18
C LEU A 85 6.61 7.07 -10.29
N GLN A 86 7.64 7.24 -11.13
CA GLN A 86 7.94 6.29 -12.20
C GLN A 86 8.35 4.91 -11.64
N THR A 87 9.13 4.91 -10.57
CA THR A 87 9.54 3.67 -9.89
C THR A 87 8.34 2.92 -9.33
N LEU A 88 7.39 3.63 -8.71
CA LEU A 88 6.14 3.01 -8.23
C LEU A 88 5.34 2.41 -9.40
N GLU A 89 5.18 3.15 -10.48
CA GLU A 89 4.48 2.66 -11.67
C GLU A 89 5.11 1.38 -12.23
N ASN A 90 6.44 1.36 -12.35
CA ASN A 90 7.18 0.19 -12.84
C ASN A 90 7.03 -1.01 -11.90
N ASN A 91 7.16 -0.80 -10.59
CA ASN A 91 7.02 -1.85 -9.59
C ASN A 91 5.61 -2.45 -9.57
N THR A 92 4.59 -1.60 -9.68
CA THR A 92 3.19 -2.06 -9.70
C THR A 92 2.86 -2.87 -10.96
N LYS A 93 3.41 -2.48 -12.10
CA LYS A 93 3.29 -3.25 -13.35
C LYS A 93 3.98 -4.61 -13.23
N GLU A 94 5.20 -4.64 -12.71
CA GLU A 94 5.96 -5.89 -12.52
C GLU A 94 5.24 -6.88 -11.61
N HIS A 95 4.61 -6.39 -10.53
CA HIS A 95 3.91 -7.22 -9.54
C HIS A 95 2.40 -7.35 -9.79
N GLN A 96 1.87 -6.78 -10.86
CA GLN A 96 0.43 -6.81 -11.20
C GLN A 96 -0.47 -6.21 -10.12
N ILE A 97 0.00 -5.13 -9.49
CA ILE A 97 -0.73 -4.39 -8.46
C ILE A 97 -1.56 -3.29 -9.13
N PRO A 98 -2.85 -3.13 -8.78
CA PRO A 98 -3.64 -1.97 -9.21
C PRO A 98 -2.98 -0.66 -8.79
N TYR A 99 -2.79 0.24 -9.74
CA TYR A 99 -2.13 1.53 -9.52
C TYR A 99 -3.01 2.70 -9.95
N TRP A 100 -3.21 3.63 -9.04
CA TRP A 100 -3.95 4.87 -9.27
C TRP A 100 -2.99 6.06 -9.21
N GLY A 101 -2.41 6.36 -10.35
CA GLY A 101 -1.46 7.45 -10.53
C GLY A 101 -2.12 8.81 -10.67
N LEU A 102 -1.28 9.84 -10.93
CA LEU A 102 -1.74 11.20 -11.15
C LEU A 102 -2.78 11.26 -12.27
N GLY A 103 -3.86 11.99 -12.02
CA GLY A 103 -4.97 12.16 -12.98
C GLY A 103 -5.97 11.02 -13.01
N HIS A 104 -5.72 9.92 -12.31
CA HIS A 104 -6.69 8.84 -12.18
C HIS A 104 -7.82 9.25 -11.21
N GLU A 105 -9.07 8.92 -11.55
CA GLU A 105 -10.25 9.29 -10.73
C GLU A 105 -10.20 8.79 -9.28
N LYS A 106 -9.52 7.66 -9.04
CA LYS A 106 -9.32 7.06 -7.71
C LYS A 106 -8.03 7.47 -7.04
N ASN A 107 -7.22 8.35 -7.67
CA ASN A 107 -6.01 8.86 -7.05
C ASN A 107 -6.36 9.71 -5.82
N GLY A 108 -5.57 9.56 -4.77
CA GLY A 108 -5.74 10.31 -3.52
C GLY A 108 -4.79 9.82 -2.45
N ILE A 109 -4.87 10.43 -1.28
CA ILE A 109 -4.09 9.98 -0.13
C ILE A 109 -4.53 8.58 0.29
N VAL A 110 -3.56 7.74 0.70
CA VAL A 110 -3.81 6.32 1.02
C VAL A 110 -4.93 6.11 2.04
N HIS A 111 -5.04 6.97 3.04
CA HIS A 111 -6.09 6.90 4.06
C HIS A 111 -7.50 7.09 3.48
N VAL A 112 -7.65 7.88 2.42
CA VAL A 112 -8.95 8.14 1.78
C VAL A 112 -9.31 7.05 0.78
N ILE A 113 -8.36 6.60 -0.05
CA ILE A 113 -8.62 5.55 -1.03
C ILE A 113 -9.00 4.21 -0.39
N GLY A 114 -8.45 3.93 0.79
CA GLY A 114 -8.77 2.72 1.56
C GLY A 114 -10.24 2.62 1.96
N HIS A 115 -10.93 3.75 2.13
CA HIS A 115 -12.36 3.80 2.45
C HIS A 115 -13.28 3.58 1.24
N LYS A 116 -12.82 3.95 0.05
CA LYS A 116 -13.65 3.95 -1.18
C LYS A 116 -13.61 2.62 -1.94
N ASN A 117 -12.72 1.76 -1.57
CA ASN A 117 -12.44 0.52 -2.26
C ASN A 117 -12.32 -0.64 -1.26
#